data_dba8a5e38d07d8d388ef3dc3b142d228
#
_entry.id   dba8a5e38d07d8d388ef3dc3b142d228
#
_cell.length_a   1.000
_cell.length_b   1.000
_cell.length_c   1.000
_cell.angle_alpha   90.00
_cell.angle_beta   90.00
_cell.angle_gamma   90.00
#
_symmetry.space_group_name_H-M   'P 1'
#
loop_
_entity.id
_entity.type
_entity.pdbx_description
1 polymer ?
#
loop_
_entity_poly.entity_id
_entity_poly.type
_entity_poly.pdbx_seq_one_letter_code
_entity_poly.pdbx_strand_id
1 'polypeptide(L)'
;VLAGRGCAAMLAAVSILAGGVLLLLAVLPDYSFYGTTVTHNFAAGKNVALTFDDGPYPPYTDELLKILEQRQVKATFFMVAENAEKHPELVAKIAAQGHEIALHALKHRDFLKLSLAEQQKDIAAGKRILEKLSGQKITLMRPPHGFRDWAVIDTLQKNGLTAVNWSVIPRDWTNPGVSVIVDRIMEQLHPGAIILLHDGDSPKYVASREETIQAVSVIIDKLCAEGYNFVTVNELMQKGE
;
A
#
# COMPACT_ATOMS: atom_id res chain seq x y z
N VAL A 1 6.01 -46.43 -26.04
CA VAL A 1 5.01 -45.36 -26.29
C VAL A 1 4.26 -45.00 -25.02
N LEU A 2 3.92 -45.92 -24.11
CA LEU A 2 3.21 -45.64 -22.85
C LEU A 2 4.09 -44.93 -21.80
N ALA A 3 5.38 -45.27 -21.70
CA ALA A 3 6.31 -44.64 -20.74
C ALA A 3 6.55 -43.14 -21.05
N GLY A 4 6.59 -42.74 -22.33
CA GLY A 4 6.75 -41.36 -22.73
C GLY A 4 5.56 -40.45 -22.40
N ARG A 5 4.33 -41.03 -22.48
CA ARG A 5 3.11 -40.26 -22.12
C ARG A 5 3.01 -40.00 -20.62
N GLY A 6 3.43 -40.95 -19.79
CA GLY A 6 3.47 -40.74 -18.32
C GLY A 6 4.48 -39.69 -17.91
N CYS A 7 5.66 -39.70 -18.52
CA CYS A 7 6.69 -38.68 -18.23
C CYS A 7 6.26 -37.26 -18.67
N ALA A 8 5.65 -37.11 -19.85
CA ALA A 8 5.11 -35.85 -20.32
C ALA A 8 3.98 -35.30 -19.42
N ALA A 9 3.08 -36.15 -18.98
CA ALA A 9 2.01 -35.77 -18.06
C ALA A 9 2.55 -35.32 -16.69
N MET A 10 3.58 -36.02 -16.17
CA MET A 10 4.23 -35.64 -14.92
C MET A 10 4.95 -34.30 -15.03
N LEU A 11 5.67 -34.07 -16.11
CA LEU A 11 6.33 -32.76 -16.37
C LEU A 11 5.32 -31.61 -16.48
N ALA A 12 4.20 -31.85 -17.18
CA ALA A 12 3.12 -30.86 -17.27
C ALA A 12 2.51 -30.53 -15.88
N ALA A 13 2.25 -31.56 -15.09
CA ALA A 13 1.71 -31.38 -13.73
C ALA A 13 2.68 -30.59 -12.83
N VAL A 14 3.98 -30.91 -12.87
CA VAL A 14 5.01 -30.18 -12.13
C VAL A 14 5.10 -28.73 -12.59
N SER A 15 5.04 -28.47 -13.90
CA SER A 15 5.07 -27.11 -14.43
C SER A 15 3.86 -26.28 -14.00
N ILE A 16 2.66 -26.87 -14.01
CA ILE A 16 1.42 -26.21 -13.53
C ILE A 16 1.52 -25.88 -12.05
N LEU A 17 1.99 -26.85 -11.23
CA LEU A 17 2.16 -26.64 -9.81
C LEU A 17 3.17 -25.54 -9.52
N ALA A 18 4.34 -25.56 -10.18
CA ALA A 18 5.36 -24.54 -10.05
C ALA A 18 4.82 -23.14 -10.45
N GLY A 19 4.11 -23.04 -11.57
CA GLY A 19 3.45 -21.80 -11.99
C GLY A 19 2.43 -21.28 -10.98
N GLY A 20 1.63 -22.19 -10.41
CA GLY A 20 0.68 -21.85 -9.34
C GLY A 20 1.35 -21.33 -8.07
N VAL A 21 2.46 -21.95 -7.65
CA VAL A 21 3.26 -21.47 -6.50
C VAL A 21 3.86 -20.10 -6.77
N LEU A 22 4.45 -19.87 -7.94
CA LEU A 22 5.01 -18.56 -8.31
C LEU A 22 3.92 -17.50 -8.30
N LEU A 23 2.74 -17.76 -8.88
CA LEU A 23 1.63 -16.82 -8.84
C LEU A 23 1.17 -16.54 -7.40
N LEU A 24 1.09 -17.57 -6.56
CA LEU A 24 0.74 -17.38 -5.15
C LEU A 24 1.73 -16.44 -4.44
N LEU A 25 3.03 -16.65 -4.65
CA LEU A 25 4.09 -15.79 -4.09
C LEU A 25 4.03 -14.35 -4.62
N ALA A 26 3.50 -14.13 -5.82
CA ALA A 26 3.33 -12.80 -6.40
C ALA A 26 2.18 -12.01 -5.77
N VAL A 27 1.17 -12.68 -5.22
CA VAL A 27 -0.04 -12.05 -4.67
C VAL A 27 -0.07 -12.00 -3.14
N LEU A 28 0.70 -12.83 -2.45
CA LEU A 28 0.77 -12.81 -0.98
C LEU A 28 1.60 -11.60 -0.50
N PRO A 29 1.05 -10.75 0.41
CA PRO A 29 1.69 -9.50 0.80
C PRO A 29 3.04 -9.69 1.52
N ASP A 30 3.18 -10.73 2.34
CA ASP A 30 4.31 -10.92 3.26
C ASP A 30 5.52 -11.64 2.67
N TYR A 31 5.47 -12.07 1.41
CA TYR A 31 6.55 -12.83 0.80
C TYR A 31 7.48 -11.92 -0.03
N SER A 32 8.77 -11.96 0.28
CA SER A 32 9.83 -11.24 -0.46
C SER A 32 10.56 -12.10 -1.48
N PHE A 33 9.91 -13.14 -2.03
CA PHE A 33 10.50 -14.06 -3.01
C PHE A 33 11.01 -13.34 -4.27
N TYR A 34 10.26 -12.36 -4.76
CA TYR A 34 10.61 -11.60 -5.95
C TYR A 34 11.55 -10.42 -5.69
N GLY A 35 11.89 -10.16 -4.45
CA GLY A 35 12.77 -9.09 -3.99
C GLY A 35 12.22 -8.39 -2.75
N THR A 36 13.02 -7.48 -2.20
CA THR A 36 12.70 -6.80 -0.94
C THR A 36 11.37 -6.07 -1.04
N THR A 37 10.45 -6.43 -0.15
CA THR A 37 9.16 -5.75 0.06
C THR A 37 9.01 -5.49 1.55
N VAL A 38 8.82 -4.24 1.92
CA VAL A 38 8.64 -3.84 3.33
C VAL A 38 7.18 -4.06 3.71
N THR A 39 6.93 -4.80 4.77
CA THR A 39 5.57 -5.06 5.31
C THR A 39 5.44 -4.64 6.76
N HIS A 40 6.56 -4.59 7.49
CA HIS A 40 6.66 -4.20 8.90
C HIS A 40 8.13 -3.94 9.26
N ASN A 41 8.36 -3.41 10.48
CA ASN A 41 9.69 -3.34 11.08
C ASN A 41 9.61 -3.65 12.58
N PHE A 42 9.79 -4.89 13.00
CA PHE A 42 9.74 -5.29 14.41
C PHE A 42 10.74 -4.55 15.29
N ALA A 43 11.89 -4.11 14.75
CA ALA A 43 12.88 -3.34 15.48
C ALA A 43 12.39 -1.92 15.83
N ALA A 44 11.33 -1.45 15.19
CA ALA A 44 10.73 -0.15 15.47
C ALA A 44 9.99 -0.09 16.83
N GLY A 45 9.83 -1.19 17.55
CA GLY A 45 9.12 -1.22 18.82
C GLY A 45 7.66 -0.79 18.67
N LYS A 46 7.13 -0.07 19.66
CA LYS A 46 5.74 0.45 19.62
C LYS A 46 5.56 1.65 18.69
N ASN A 47 6.16 1.61 17.50
CA ASN A 47 5.83 2.53 16.40
C ASN A 47 5.03 1.78 15.33
N VAL A 48 4.04 2.44 14.73
CA VAL A 48 3.20 1.90 13.65
C VAL A 48 3.03 2.96 12.55
N ALA A 49 2.84 2.51 11.32
CA ALA A 49 2.50 3.38 10.21
C ALA A 49 1.05 3.20 9.80
N LEU A 50 0.26 4.28 9.87
CA LEU A 50 -1.03 4.35 9.19
C LEU A 50 -0.78 4.67 7.72
N THR A 51 -1.34 3.87 6.83
CA THR A 51 -1.20 4.07 5.39
C THR A 51 -2.55 4.07 4.70
N PHE A 52 -2.71 4.96 3.71
CA PHE A 52 -3.96 5.15 2.98
C PHE A 52 -3.69 5.02 1.48
N ASP A 53 -4.45 4.15 0.81
CA ASP A 53 -4.33 3.86 -0.61
C ASP A 53 -5.45 4.54 -1.42
N ASP A 54 -5.22 4.69 -2.73
CA ASP A 54 -6.16 5.12 -3.77
C ASP A 54 -6.49 6.62 -3.81
N GLY A 55 -6.18 7.38 -2.77
CA GLY A 55 -6.41 8.82 -2.74
C GLY A 55 -5.55 9.63 -3.74
N PRO A 56 -5.65 10.97 -3.70
CA PRO A 56 -6.63 11.74 -2.92
C PRO A 56 -8.05 11.66 -3.51
N TYR A 57 -9.05 11.62 -2.64
CA TYR A 57 -10.44 11.48 -3.05
C TYR A 57 -11.40 12.29 -2.14
N PRO A 58 -11.86 13.48 -2.55
CA PRO A 58 -12.78 14.26 -1.73
C PRO A 58 -14.17 13.60 -1.66
N PRO A 59 -14.91 13.74 -0.54
CA PRO A 59 -14.54 14.53 0.65
C PRO A 59 -13.65 13.77 1.64
N TYR A 60 -13.43 12.48 1.44
CA TYR A 60 -12.84 11.56 2.43
C TYR A 60 -11.42 11.93 2.82
N THR A 61 -10.56 12.27 1.85
CA THR A 61 -9.19 12.72 2.14
C THR A 61 -9.19 14.00 2.98
N ASP A 62 -10.10 14.96 2.71
CA ASP A 62 -10.21 16.19 3.52
C ASP A 62 -10.66 15.92 4.96
N GLU A 63 -11.61 15.01 5.15
CA GLU A 63 -12.10 14.61 6.47
C GLU A 63 -11.02 13.86 7.25
N LEU A 64 -10.30 12.96 6.59
CA LEU A 64 -9.17 12.24 7.15
C LEU A 64 -8.07 13.20 7.63
N LEU A 65 -7.70 14.19 6.81
CA LEU A 65 -6.68 15.17 7.18
C LEU A 65 -7.05 15.98 8.43
N LYS A 66 -8.34 16.33 8.60
CA LYS A 66 -8.81 16.99 9.83
C LYS A 66 -8.64 16.09 11.06
N ILE A 67 -8.93 14.79 10.94
CA ILE A 67 -8.77 13.83 12.03
C ILE A 67 -7.28 13.69 12.41
N LEU A 68 -6.41 13.52 11.41
CA LEU A 68 -4.97 13.38 11.65
C LEU A 68 -4.35 14.64 12.27
N GLU A 69 -4.76 15.84 11.80
CA GLU A 69 -4.33 17.12 12.35
C GLU A 69 -4.76 17.29 13.81
N GLN A 70 -6.03 17.05 14.14
CA GLN A 70 -6.56 17.15 15.51
C GLN A 70 -5.84 16.24 16.50
N ARG A 71 -5.33 15.10 16.04
CA ARG A 71 -4.62 14.10 16.86
C ARG A 71 -3.10 14.21 16.75
N GLN A 72 -2.60 15.14 15.94
CA GLN A 72 -1.16 15.34 15.68
C GLN A 72 -0.45 14.06 15.20
N VAL A 73 -1.14 13.26 14.38
CA VAL A 73 -0.64 12.01 13.82
C VAL A 73 -0.18 12.22 12.39
N LYS A 74 0.99 11.66 12.04
CA LYS A 74 1.47 11.57 10.67
C LYS A 74 1.10 10.23 10.06
N ALA A 75 0.92 10.23 8.75
CA ALA A 75 0.56 9.04 7.97
C ALA A 75 1.28 9.04 6.62
N THR A 76 1.23 7.90 5.91
CA THR A 76 1.74 7.77 4.54
C THR A 76 0.58 7.54 3.59
N PHE A 77 0.50 8.36 2.54
CA PHE A 77 -0.53 8.29 1.51
C PHE A 77 0.05 7.69 0.23
N PHE A 78 -0.38 6.49 -0.13
CA PHE A 78 -0.05 5.84 -1.40
C PHE A 78 -1.07 6.29 -2.45
N MET A 79 -0.69 7.29 -3.25
CA MET A 79 -1.62 7.97 -4.15
C MET A 79 -1.60 7.37 -5.55
N VAL A 80 -2.79 7.27 -6.15
CA VAL A 80 -2.93 7.09 -7.59
C VAL A 80 -2.67 8.44 -8.27
N ALA A 81 -1.65 8.50 -9.12
CA ALA A 81 -1.19 9.77 -9.66
C ALA A 81 -2.25 10.48 -10.54
N GLU A 82 -3.12 9.75 -11.24
CA GLU A 82 -4.26 10.35 -11.95
C GLU A 82 -5.30 11.00 -11.02
N ASN A 83 -5.47 10.49 -9.79
CA ASN A 83 -6.31 11.12 -8.79
C ASN A 83 -5.62 12.37 -8.21
N ALA A 84 -4.31 12.31 -8.01
CA ALA A 84 -3.50 13.45 -7.58
C ALA A 84 -3.54 14.60 -8.60
N GLU A 85 -3.51 14.32 -9.90
CA GLU A 85 -3.66 15.35 -10.95
C GLU A 85 -5.03 16.03 -10.96
N LYS A 86 -6.08 15.32 -10.54
CA LYS A 86 -7.44 15.90 -10.42
C LYS A 86 -7.62 16.77 -9.18
N HIS A 87 -6.83 16.51 -8.13
CA HIS A 87 -6.92 17.16 -6.82
C HIS A 87 -5.56 17.66 -6.32
N PRO A 88 -4.86 18.51 -7.09
CA PRO A 88 -3.51 18.98 -6.73
C PRO A 88 -3.49 19.77 -5.42
N GLU A 89 -4.59 20.44 -5.07
CA GLU A 89 -4.76 21.16 -3.81
C GLU A 89 -4.72 20.24 -2.59
N LEU A 90 -5.28 19.02 -2.72
CA LEU A 90 -5.22 18.01 -1.65
C LEU A 90 -3.81 17.43 -1.50
N VAL A 91 -3.10 17.20 -2.61
CA VAL A 91 -1.70 16.77 -2.57
C VAL A 91 -0.84 17.80 -1.84
N ALA A 92 -0.99 19.10 -2.18
CA ALA A 92 -0.28 20.18 -1.51
C ALA A 92 -0.62 20.27 -0.01
N LYS A 93 -1.90 20.06 0.36
CA LYS A 93 -2.35 20.07 1.75
C LYS A 93 -1.76 18.91 2.55
N ILE A 94 -1.76 17.68 1.99
CA ILE A 94 -1.15 16.50 2.60
C ILE A 94 0.34 16.74 2.86
N ALA A 95 1.05 17.27 1.87
CA ALA A 95 2.47 17.59 1.99
C ALA A 95 2.73 18.69 3.04
N ALA A 96 1.94 19.78 3.04
CA ALA A 96 2.06 20.89 3.97
C ALA A 96 1.80 20.49 5.42
N GLN A 97 0.91 19.53 5.65
CA GLN A 97 0.66 18.96 6.98
C GLN A 97 1.77 17.98 7.41
N GLY A 98 2.79 17.74 6.59
CA GLY A 98 3.93 16.89 6.91
C GLY A 98 3.64 15.39 6.86
N HIS A 99 2.63 14.98 6.09
CA HIS A 99 2.43 13.58 5.77
C HIS A 99 3.37 13.13 4.66
N GLU A 100 3.66 11.84 4.62
CA GLU A 100 4.46 11.23 3.56
C GLU A 100 3.59 10.90 2.36
N ILE A 101 4.07 11.22 1.16
CA ILE A 101 3.44 10.87 -0.10
C ILE A 101 4.25 9.77 -0.77
N ALA A 102 3.56 8.71 -1.19
CA ALA A 102 4.11 7.56 -1.86
C ALA A 102 3.29 7.22 -3.12
N LEU A 103 3.85 6.43 -4.01
CA LEU A 103 3.22 6.07 -5.26
C LEU A 103 2.32 4.84 -5.13
N HIS A 104 1.08 4.93 -5.66
CA HIS A 104 0.18 3.78 -5.88
C HIS A 104 -0.13 3.59 -7.37
N ALA A 105 0.90 3.67 -8.21
CA ALA A 105 0.84 3.69 -9.67
C ALA A 105 0.31 5.00 -10.29
N LEU A 106 0.48 5.13 -11.61
CA LEU A 106 -0.17 6.19 -12.39
C LEU A 106 -1.67 5.96 -12.44
N LYS A 107 -2.05 4.72 -12.77
CA LYS A 107 -3.42 4.21 -12.83
C LYS A 107 -3.51 2.94 -12.00
N HIS A 108 -4.58 2.79 -11.24
CA HIS A 108 -4.77 1.58 -10.43
C HIS A 108 -5.04 0.35 -11.32
N ARG A 109 -3.99 -0.14 -12.00
CA ARG A 109 -4.02 -1.33 -12.86
C ARG A 109 -3.27 -2.49 -12.22
N ASP A 110 -3.71 -3.72 -12.48
CA ASP A 110 -3.00 -4.93 -12.06
C ASP A 110 -1.67 -5.06 -12.82
N PHE A 111 -0.57 -4.86 -12.13
CA PHE A 111 0.78 -4.84 -12.72
C PHE A 111 1.19 -6.20 -13.30
N LEU A 112 0.68 -7.31 -12.77
CA LEU A 112 0.97 -8.65 -13.32
C LEU A 112 0.36 -8.86 -14.73
N LYS A 113 -0.57 -8.00 -15.14
CA LYS A 113 -1.19 -8.02 -16.48
C LYS A 113 -0.56 -7.03 -17.44
N LEU A 114 0.39 -6.23 -17.00
CA LEU A 114 1.07 -5.22 -17.82
C LEU A 114 2.36 -5.77 -18.41
N SER A 115 2.65 -5.36 -19.64
CA SER A 115 3.98 -5.56 -20.21
C SER A 115 5.03 -4.75 -19.43
N LEU A 116 6.29 -5.18 -19.48
CA LEU A 116 7.40 -4.46 -18.84
C LEU A 116 7.46 -2.98 -19.25
N ALA A 117 7.23 -2.67 -20.53
CA ALA A 117 7.22 -1.28 -21.01
C ALA A 117 6.09 -0.46 -20.41
N GLU A 118 4.90 -1.06 -20.22
CA GLU A 118 3.77 -0.39 -19.55
C GLU A 118 4.05 -0.18 -18.08
N GLN A 119 4.62 -1.16 -17.36
CA GLN A 119 5.03 -1.02 -15.97
C GLN A 119 6.02 0.14 -15.80
N GLN A 120 7.08 0.18 -16.62
CA GLN A 120 8.10 1.23 -16.60
C GLN A 120 7.50 2.61 -16.85
N LYS A 121 6.63 2.74 -17.86
CA LYS A 121 5.95 4.00 -18.18
C LYS A 121 5.03 4.46 -17.06
N ASP A 122 4.26 3.56 -16.48
CA ASP A 122 3.30 3.85 -15.40
C ASP A 122 4.05 4.35 -14.16
N ILE A 123 5.05 3.62 -13.69
CA ILE A 123 5.84 3.96 -12.51
C ILE A 123 6.58 5.28 -12.69
N ALA A 124 7.30 5.46 -13.80
CA ALA A 124 8.07 6.69 -14.05
C ALA A 124 7.18 7.93 -14.18
N ALA A 125 6.04 7.80 -14.86
CA ALA A 125 5.09 8.91 -15.01
C ALA A 125 4.41 9.25 -13.68
N GLY A 126 3.92 8.26 -12.94
CA GLY A 126 3.29 8.47 -11.64
C GLY A 126 4.21 9.13 -10.63
N LYS A 127 5.44 8.62 -10.51
CA LYS A 127 6.48 9.22 -9.65
C LYS A 127 6.71 10.70 -9.97
N ARG A 128 6.95 11.03 -11.23
CA ARG A 128 7.20 12.41 -11.67
C ARG A 128 6.04 13.34 -11.36
N ILE A 129 4.79 12.88 -11.54
CA ILE A 129 3.59 13.67 -11.23
C ILE A 129 3.55 13.98 -9.75
N LEU A 130 3.68 12.97 -8.88
CA LEU A 130 3.62 13.15 -7.43
C LEU A 130 4.75 14.03 -6.91
N GLU A 131 5.99 13.86 -7.40
CA GLU A 131 7.13 14.73 -7.05
C GLU A 131 6.86 16.19 -7.43
N LYS A 132 6.28 16.42 -8.62
CA LYS A 132 5.94 17.78 -9.09
C LYS A 132 4.85 18.42 -8.22
N LEU A 133 3.81 17.67 -7.86
CA LEU A 133 2.66 18.21 -7.13
C LEU A 133 2.95 18.41 -5.63
N SER A 134 3.71 17.50 -5.03
CA SER A 134 3.98 17.50 -3.60
C SER A 134 5.23 18.28 -3.19
N GLY A 135 6.19 18.45 -4.10
CA GLY A 135 7.54 18.92 -3.78
C GLY A 135 8.37 17.90 -2.97
N GLN A 136 7.83 16.73 -2.67
CA GLN A 136 8.54 15.66 -1.95
C GLN A 136 9.26 14.74 -2.95
N LYS A 137 10.38 14.16 -2.53
CA LYS A 137 11.02 13.05 -3.24
C LYS A 137 10.22 11.77 -2.97
N ILE A 138 9.73 11.12 -4.01
CA ILE A 138 8.99 9.85 -3.88
C ILE A 138 9.99 8.69 -3.88
N THR A 139 10.01 7.95 -2.77
CA THR A 139 10.95 6.83 -2.54
C THR A 139 10.24 5.50 -2.31
N LEU A 140 8.93 5.52 -2.10
CA LEU A 140 8.12 4.34 -1.82
C LEU A 140 7.06 4.14 -2.88
N MET A 141 6.76 2.87 -3.19
CA MET A 141 5.60 2.49 -3.98
C MET A 141 4.93 1.26 -3.37
N ARG A 142 3.60 1.30 -3.31
CA ARG A 142 2.77 0.11 -3.11
C ARG A 142 2.15 -0.26 -4.45
N PRO A 143 2.50 -1.42 -5.03
CA PRO A 143 1.83 -1.87 -6.25
C PRO A 143 0.34 -2.10 -5.99
N PRO A 144 -0.56 -1.79 -6.95
CA PRO A 144 -1.99 -2.10 -6.82
C PRO A 144 -2.24 -3.55 -6.39
N HIS A 145 -3.12 -3.74 -5.41
CA HIS A 145 -3.41 -5.02 -4.76
C HIS A 145 -2.21 -5.65 -4.02
N GLY A 146 -1.06 -4.98 -3.93
CA GLY A 146 0.18 -5.53 -3.42
C GLY A 146 0.86 -6.54 -4.36
N PHE A 147 0.37 -6.69 -5.59
CA PHE A 147 0.82 -7.69 -6.55
C PHE A 147 2.16 -7.30 -7.18
N ARG A 148 3.11 -8.23 -7.16
CA ARG A 148 4.47 -8.00 -7.65
C ARG A 148 5.14 -9.27 -8.13
N ASP A 149 5.96 -9.12 -9.15
CA ASP A 149 6.89 -10.12 -9.67
C ASP A 149 8.29 -9.51 -9.81
N TRP A 150 9.25 -10.25 -10.37
CA TRP A 150 10.62 -9.75 -10.62
C TRP A 150 10.64 -8.49 -11.49
N ALA A 151 9.76 -8.41 -12.49
CA ALA A 151 9.72 -7.26 -13.40
C ALA A 151 9.27 -5.99 -12.68
N VAL A 152 8.26 -6.10 -11.82
CA VAL A 152 7.79 -4.99 -10.96
C VAL A 152 8.90 -4.55 -10.02
N ILE A 153 9.51 -5.47 -9.27
CA ILE A 153 10.55 -5.13 -8.28
C ILE A 153 11.78 -4.50 -8.97
N ASP A 154 12.25 -5.07 -10.06
CA ASP A 154 13.37 -4.52 -10.83
C ASP A 154 13.06 -3.10 -11.35
N THR A 155 11.84 -2.90 -11.86
CA THR A 155 11.41 -1.56 -12.32
C THR A 155 11.35 -0.55 -11.17
N LEU A 156 10.87 -0.94 -9.99
CA LEU A 156 10.87 -0.09 -8.80
C LEU A 156 12.30 0.32 -8.43
N GLN A 157 13.22 -0.65 -8.31
CA GLN A 157 14.61 -0.40 -7.96
C GLN A 157 15.30 0.54 -8.93
N LYS A 158 15.10 0.36 -10.26
CA LYS A 158 15.63 1.24 -11.30
C LYS A 158 15.12 2.68 -11.22
N ASN A 159 13.93 2.88 -10.61
CA ASN A 159 13.36 4.20 -10.34
C ASN A 159 13.68 4.73 -8.95
N GLY A 160 14.53 4.05 -8.16
CA GLY A 160 14.86 4.43 -6.79
C GLY A 160 13.68 4.34 -5.84
N LEU A 161 12.79 3.35 -6.05
CA LEU A 161 11.61 3.09 -5.25
C LEU A 161 11.76 1.78 -4.48
N THR A 162 11.30 1.79 -3.24
CA THR A 162 11.15 0.59 -2.40
C THR A 162 9.71 0.11 -2.45
N ALA A 163 9.53 -1.20 -2.64
CA ALA A 163 8.21 -1.83 -2.57
C ALA A 163 7.73 -1.90 -1.11
N VAL A 164 6.49 -1.46 -0.87
CA VAL A 164 5.86 -1.49 0.46
C VAL A 164 4.50 -2.16 0.35
N ASN A 165 4.26 -3.17 1.18
CA ASN A 165 2.94 -3.73 1.40
C ASN A 165 2.48 -3.42 2.85
N TRP A 166 1.89 -4.36 3.53
CA TRP A 166 1.30 -4.21 4.86
C TRP A 166 1.42 -5.50 5.67
N SER A 167 1.28 -5.41 6.97
CA SER A 167 1.14 -6.55 7.88
C SER A 167 -0.20 -6.58 8.59
N VAL A 168 -0.97 -5.48 8.53
CA VAL A 168 -2.31 -5.37 9.14
C VAL A 168 -3.30 -4.95 8.06
N ILE A 169 -4.37 -5.74 7.86
CA ILE A 169 -5.36 -5.57 6.78
C ILE A 169 -6.79 -5.73 7.31
N PRO A 170 -7.52 -4.66 7.61
CA PRO A 170 -8.89 -4.73 8.11
C PRO A 170 -9.94 -5.02 7.04
N ARG A 171 -9.59 -4.92 5.74
CA ARG A 171 -10.49 -5.01 4.59
C ARG A 171 -11.60 -3.95 4.64
N ASP A 172 -11.23 -2.73 4.97
CA ASP A 172 -12.10 -1.57 5.10
C ASP A 172 -12.88 -1.25 3.81
N TRP A 173 -12.32 -1.55 2.64
CA TRP A 173 -12.98 -1.37 1.34
C TRP A 173 -14.26 -2.18 1.15
N THR A 174 -14.52 -3.17 2.02
CA THR A 174 -15.75 -3.96 2.00
C THR A 174 -16.89 -3.32 2.78
N ASN A 175 -16.67 -2.17 3.39
CA ASN A 175 -17.59 -1.44 4.28
C ASN A 175 -18.25 -2.36 5.33
N PRO A 176 -17.43 -3.02 6.20
CA PRO A 176 -17.93 -4.01 7.14
C PRO A 176 -18.48 -3.42 8.44
N GLY A 177 -18.48 -2.10 8.57
CA GLY A 177 -18.80 -1.36 9.79
C GLY A 177 -17.55 -0.92 10.57
N VAL A 178 -17.67 0.23 11.25
CA VAL A 178 -16.57 0.87 12.00
C VAL A 178 -15.95 -0.08 13.03
N SER A 179 -16.80 -0.74 13.86
CA SER A 179 -16.32 -1.65 14.90
C SER A 179 -15.52 -2.81 14.32
N VAL A 180 -15.97 -3.39 13.20
CA VAL A 180 -15.30 -4.51 12.55
C VAL A 180 -13.93 -4.12 11.99
N ILE A 181 -13.81 -2.90 11.42
CA ILE A 181 -12.52 -2.36 10.96
C ILE A 181 -11.57 -2.26 12.14
N VAL A 182 -12.02 -1.65 13.25
CA VAL A 182 -11.22 -1.46 14.47
C VAL A 182 -10.79 -2.81 15.04
N ASP A 183 -11.73 -3.74 15.24
CA ASP A 183 -11.44 -5.04 15.84
C ASP A 183 -10.43 -5.85 15.03
N ARG A 184 -10.57 -5.87 13.70
CA ARG A 184 -9.61 -6.54 12.80
C ARG A 184 -8.21 -5.94 12.86
N ILE A 185 -8.08 -4.64 13.07
CA ILE A 185 -6.77 -4.00 13.27
C ILE A 185 -6.19 -4.42 14.61
N MET A 186 -6.97 -4.34 15.70
CA MET A 186 -6.50 -4.69 17.04
C MET A 186 -6.09 -6.17 17.15
N GLU A 187 -6.80 -7.07 16.48
CA GLU A 187 -6.47 -8.52 16.43
C GLU A 187 -5.14 -8.82 15.71
N GLN A 188 -4.78 -8.03 14.70
CA GLN A 188 -3.58 -8.22 13.90
C GLN A 188 -2.40 -7.35 14.36
N LEU A 189 -2.64 -6.42 15.30
CA LEU A 189 -1.68 -5.41 15.72
C LEU A 189 -0.41 -6.04 16.32
N HIS A 190 0.74 -5.50 15.93
CA HIS A 190 2.04 -5.85 16.48
C HIS A 190 3.00 -4.66 16.38
N PRO A 191 4.11 -4.64 17.15
CA PRO A 191 5.14 -3.62 17.03
C PRO A 191 5.68 -3.51 15.59
N GLY A 192 5.86 -2.29 15.11
CA GLY A 192 6.36 -2.03 13.77
C GLY A 192 5.39 -2.33 12.62
N ALA A 193 4.10 -2.44 12.91
CA ALA A 193 3.09 -2.73 11.90
C ALA A 193 2.91 -1.61 10.86
N ILE A 194 2.67 -2.00 9.61
CA ILE A 194 2.14 -1.14 8.55
C ILE A 194 0.67 -1.51 8.35
N ILE A 195 -0.22 -0.56 8.62
CA ILE A 195 -1.67 -0.75 8.59
C ILE A 195 -2.21 -0.22 7.26
N LEU A 196 -2.86 -1.10 6.48
CA LEU A 196 -3.52 -0.75 5.22
C LEU A 196 -4.93 -0.24 5.47
N LEU A 197 -5.22 0.94 4.98
CA LEU A 197 -6.54 1.56 4.89
C LEU A 197 -6.69 2.24 3.52
N HIS A 198 -7.89 2.77 3.22
CA HIS A 198 -8.16 3.46 1.96
C HIS A 198 -8.88 4.80 2.22
N ASP A 199 -8.38 5.86 1.59
CA ASP A 199 -9.04 7.18 1.56
C ASP A 199 -9.66 7.51 0.18
N GLY A 200 -9.41 6.63 -0.79
CA GLY A 200 -9.93 6.71 -2.14
C GLY A 200 -10.52 5.41 -2.66
N ASP A 201 -10.76 5.38 -3.96
CA ASP A 201 -11.19 4.19 -4.66
C ASP A 201 -10.50 4.09 -6.03
N SER A 202 -10.42 2.87 -6.53
CA SER A 202 -10.06 2.62 -7.92
C SER A 202 -11.00 3.44 -8.84
N PRO A 203 -10.49 4.02 -9.95
CA PRO A 203 -11.27 4.90 -10.82
C PRO A 203 -12.58 4.32 -11.38
N LYS A 204 -12.83 3.03 -11.16
CA LYS A 204 -14.01 2.32 -11.66
C LYS A 204 -15.14 2.18 -10.64
N TYR A 205 -14.89 2.44 -9.36
CA TYR A 205 -15.86 2.22 -8.29
C TYR A 205 -15.96 3.47 -7.42
N VAL A 206 -17.16 3.90 -7.15
CA VAL A 206 -17.46 4.98 -6.20
C VAL A 206 -17.97 4.31 -4.93
N ALA A 207 -17.05 3.80 -4.11
CA ALA A 207 -17.41 3.27 -2.81
C ALA A 207 -17.30 4.37 -1.74
N SER A 208 -18.18 4.32 -0.75
CA SER A 208 -18.06 5.16 0.44
C SER A 208 -16.81 4.74 1.23
N ARG A 209 -16.07 5.73 1.77
CA ARG A 209 -14.99 5.54 2.75
C ARG A 209 -15.35 6.10 4.12
N GLU A 210 -16.62 6.40 4.31
CA GLU A 210 -17.12 7.01 5.55
C GLU A 210 -16.80 6.15 6.78
N GLU A 211 -17.03 4.84 6.70
CA GLU A 211 -16.70 3.91 7.79
C GLU A 211 -15.21 3.86 8.10
N THR A 212 -14.36 3.89 7.06
CA THR A 212 -12.90 3.98 7.22
C THR A 212 -12.52 5.25 7.95
N ILE A 213 -13.02 6.40 7.50
CA ILE A 213 -12.72 7.71 8.11
C ILE A 213 -13.17 7.75 9.58
N GLN A 214 -14.37 7.27 9.88
CA GLN A 214 -14.85 7.19 11.25
C GLN A 214 -13.99 6.24 12.11
N ALA A 215 -13.59 5.09 11.56
CA ALA A 215 -12.74 4.11 12.25
C ALA A 215 -11.37 4.68 12.61
N VAL A 216 -10.76 5.52 11.76
CA VAL A 216 -9.41 6.08 11.98
C VAL A 216 -9.32 6.81 13.32
N SER A 217 -10.35 7.57 13.70
CA SER A 217 -10.34 8.29 14.98
C SER A 217 -10.29 7.32 16.17
N VAL A 218 -11.05 6.24 16.11
CA VAL A 218 -11.11 5.21 17.16
C VAL A 218 -9.80 4.41 17.20
N ILE A 219 -9.23 4.09 16.03
CA ILE A 219 -7.95 3.38 15.90
C ILE A 219 -6.84 4.18 16.58
N ILE A 220 -6.74 5.47 16.27
CA ILE A 220 -5.71 6.35 16.84
C ILE A 220 -5.84 6.38 18.37
N ASP A 221 -7.05 6.62 18.88
CA ASP A 221 -7.30 6.72 20.31
C ASP A 221 -6.95 5.40 21.05
N LYS A 222 -7.31 4.24 20.50
CA LYS A 222 -6.97 2.93 21.07
C LYS A 222 -5.47 2.64 21.03
N LEU A 223 -4.81 2.88 19.90
CA LEU A 223 -3.37 2.63 19.74
C LEU A 223 -2.54 3.55 20.65
N CYS A 224 -2.92 4.83 20.79
CA CYS A 224 -2.30 5.74 21.76
C CYS A 224 -2.46 5.23 23.20
N ALA A 225 -3.65 4.74 23.57
CA ALA A 225 -3.91 4.19 24.90
C ALA A 225 -3.04 2.94 25.21
N GLU A 226 -2.69 2.16 24.17
CA GLU A 226 -1.77 1.03 24.27
C GLU A 226 -0.28 1.45 24.18
N GLY A 227 0.00 2.75 24.06
CA GLY A 227 1.35 3.30 24.02
C GLY A 227 2.05 3.19 22.68
N TYR A 228 1.30 3.05 21.58
CA TYR A 228 1.87 3.13 20.23
C TYR A 228 2.04 4.58 19.78
N ASN A 229 3.10 4.83 18.99
CA ASN A 229 3.35 6.07 18.32
C ASN A 229 3.13 5.90 16.81
N PHE A 230 2.64 6.96 16.17
CA PHE A 230 2.41 6.98 14.72
C PHE A 230 3.58 7.66 14.01
N VAL A 231 4.12 6.97 13.01
CA VAL A 231 5.23 7.45 12.18
C VAL A 231 4.92 7.19 10.71
N THR A 232 5.62 7.88 9.80
CA THR A 232 5.56 7.56 8.37
C THR A 232 6.27 6.23 8.07
N VAL A 233 6.06 5.65 6.90
CA VAL A 233 6.72 4.39 6.53
C VAL A 233 8.24 4.57 6.45
N ASN A 234 8.75 5.68 5.88
CA ASN A 234 10.19 5.95 5.86
C ASN A 234 10.76 6.08 7.28
N GLU A 235 10.07 6.78 8.18
CA GLU A 235 10.48 6.87 9.57
C GLU A 235 10.45 5.50 10.28
N LEU A 236 9.42 4.68 9.99
CA LEU A 236 9.32 3.32 10.54
C LEU A 236 10.50 2.45 10.10
N MET A 237 10.91 2.54 8.84
CA MET A 237 12.03 1.77 8.29
C MET A 237 13.38 2.15 8.92
N GLN A 238 13.54 3.39 9.37
CA GLN A 238 14.79 3.89 10.00
C GLN A 238 14.87 3.59 11.51
N LYS A 239 13.79 3.11 12.13
CA LYS A 239 13.80 2.78 13.57
C LYS A 239 14.55 1.48 13.81
N GLY A 240 15.42 1.49 14.83
CA GLY A 240 16.17 0.31 15.26
C GLY A 240 17.51 0.09 14.55
N GLU A 241 17.93 1.05 13.67
CA GLU A 241 19.30 1.13 13.16
C GLU A 241 20.25 1.74 14.19
#